data_99c437c679de93b15a66c99b2c6c758b
#
_entry.id   99c437c679de93b15a66c99b2c6c758b
#
_cell.length_a   1.000
_cell.length_b   1.000
_cell.length_c   1.000
_cell.angle_alpha   90.00
_cell.angle_beta   90.00
_cell.angle_gamma   90.00
#
_symmetry.space_group_name_H-M   'P 1'
#
loop_
_entity.id
_entity.type
_entity.pdbx_description
1 polymer ?
#
loop_
_entity_poly.entity_id
_entity_poly.type
_entity_poly.pdbx_seq_one_letter_code
_entity_poly.pdbx_strand_id
1 'polypeptide(L)'
;MREFGQHLTIDASSCNRKRLVQQSLVYDILNDLPKKLGMTKMALPHVVKWLDTGARVPGISGFVMIAESHISIHTFPEKDYVFIDVFSCKGFDVDNAVKLLVNAFGAKKHTKNVIKRGLDFPRSHPEHIYPPTEQALTQ
;
A
#
# COMPACT_ATOMS: atom_id res chain seq x y z
N MET A 1 -22.94 8.54 9.21
CA MET A 1 -21.72 8.97 9.92
C MET A 1 -20.56 8.91 8.94
N ARG A 2 -19.74 9.93 8.93
CA ARG A 2 -18.62 10.01 8.01
C ARG A 2 -17.46 9.18 8.53
N GLU A 3 -16.86 8.36 7.66
CA GLU A 3 -15.71 7.56 8.03
C GLU A 3 -14.46 8.40 8.26
N PHE A 4 -13.55 7.91 9.10
CA PHE A 4 -12.21 8.47 9.26
C PHE A 4 -11.40 8.32 7.98
N GLY A 5 -11.47 7.13 7.38
CA GLY A 5 -10.72 6.84 6.18
C GLY A 5 -11.21 5.59 5.47
N GLN A 6 -10.53 5.29 4.38
CA GLN A 6 -10.80 4.12 3.55
C GLN A 6 -9.60 3.18 3.56
N HIS A 7 -9.88 1.89 3.59
CA HIS A 7 -8.88 0.84 3.51
C HIS A 7 -9.15 0.00 2.27
N LEU A 8 -8.34 0.19 1.25
CA LEU A 8 -8.37 -0.63 0.04
C LEU A 8 -7.51 -1.87 0.28
N THR A 9 -8.09 -3.04 0.05
CA THR A 9 -7.34 -4.30 0.01
C THR A 9 -7.40 -4.87 -1.40
N ILE A 10 -6.26 -5.36 -1.90
CA ILE A 10 -6.18 -6.01 -3.19
C ILE A 10 -5.51 -7.36 -3.01
N ASP A 11 -6.19 -8.41 -3.47
CA ASP A 11 -5.65 -9.75 -3.60
C ASP A 11 -5.51 -10.01 -5.10
N ALA A 12 -4.29 -10.09 -5.61
CA ALA A 12 -4.05 -10.24 -7.04
C ALA A 12 -3.33 -11.53 -7.35
N SER A 13 -3.77 -12.21 -8.41
CA SER A 13 -3.27 -13.51 -8.83
C SER A 13 -2.87 -13.51 -10.30
N SER A 14 -2.21 -14.60 -10.70
CA SER A 14 -1.64 -14.73 -12.05
C SER A 14 -0.76 -13.53 -12.40
N CYS A 15 0.04 -13.12 -11.43
CA CYS A 15 0.98 -12.02 -11.57
C CYS A 15 2.22 -12.46 -12.35
N ASN A 16 2.95 -11.50 -12.88
CA ASN A 16 4.24 -11.75 -13.51
C ASN A 16 5.28 -12.07 -12.42
N ARG A 17 5.73 -13.33 -12.39
CA ARG A 17 6.67 -13.81 -11.36
C ARG A 17 7.96 -13.01 -11.31
N LYS A 18 8.48 -12.59 -12.46
CA LYS A 18 9.72 -11.79 -12.55
C LYS A 18 9.59 -10.47 -11.82
N ARG A 19 8.39 -9.89 -11.82
CA ARG A 19 8.12 -8.64 -11.10
C ARG A 19 7.96 -8.87 -9.60
N LEU A 20 7.37 -9.99 -9.20
CA LEU A 20 7.15 -10.34 -7.80
C LEU A 20 8.45 -10.56 -7.02
N VAL A 21 9.55 -10.89 -7.70
CA VAL A 21 10.86 -11.13 -7.07
C VAL A 21 11.76 -9.90 -7.09
N GLN A 22 11.31 -8.79 -7.68
CA GLN A 22 12.10 -7.56 -7.77
C GLN A 22 11.89 -6.68 -6.55
N GLN A 23 12.84 -6.71 -5.64
CA GLN A 23 12.82 -5.86 -4.45
C GLN A 23 12.78 -4.38 -4.82
N SER A 24 13.53 -3.98 -5.84
CA SER A 24 13.55 -2.60 -6.32
C SER A 24 12.20 -2.14 -6.84
N LEU A 25 11.44 -3.02 -7.51
CA LEU A 25 10.12 -2.68 -8.00
C LEU A 25 9.16 -2.39 -6.84
N VAL A 26 9.16 -3.25 -5.83
CA VAL A 26 8.32 -3.04 -4.63
C VAL A 26 8.70 -1.74 -3.93
N TYR A 27 10.00 -1.47 -3.81
CA TYR A 27 10.49 -0.21 -3.23
C TYR A 27 9.98 0.99 -4.03
N ASP A 28 10.14 0.96 -5.35
CA ASP A 28 9.76 2.07 -6.22
C ASP A 28 8.26 2.34 -6.17
N ILE A 29 7.44 1.28 -6.16
CA ILE A 29 5.99 1.43 -6.02
C ILE A 29 5.66 2.14 -4.70
N LEU A 30 6.20 1.66 -3.59
CA LEU A 30 5.94 2.24 -2.28
C LEU A 30 6.47 3.66 -2.15
N ASN A 31 7.56 3.97 -2.85
CA ASN A 31 8.16 5.30 -2.83
C ASN A 31 7.36 6.31 -3.66
N ASP A 32 6.80 5.87 -4.78
CA ASP A 32 6.20 6.77 -5.77
C ASP A 32 4.66 6.83 -5.69
N LEU A 33 4.02 5.75 -5.25
CA LEU A 33 2.56 5.66 -5.21
C LEU A 33 1.91 6.74 -4.33
N PRO A 34 2.44 7.05 -3.14
CA PRO A 34 1.81 8.09 -2.32
C PRO A 34 1.57 9.39 -3.07
N LYS A 35 2.59 9.89 -3.76
CA LYS A 35 2.47 11.14 -4.53
C LYS A 35 1.42 11.01 -5.64
N LYS A 36 1.37 9.87 -6.32
CA LYS A 36 0.40 9.63 -7.40
C LYS A 36 -1.04 9.62 -6.90
N LEU A 37 -1.24 9.26 -5.63
CA LEU A 37 -2.57 9.23 -5.01
C LEU A 37 -2.88 10.48 -4.18
N GLY A 38 -2.03 11.49 -4.23
CA GLY A 38 -2.21 12.72 -3.47
C GLY A 38 -1.93 12.58 -1.99
N MET A 39 -1.13 11.59 -1.61
CA MET A 39 -0.75 11.31 -0.23
C MET A 39 0.66 11.81 0.06
N THR A 40 0.94 12.02 1.35
CA THR A 40 2.24 12.51 1.81
C THR A 40 3.04 11.41 2.46
N LYS A 41 4.19 11.09 1.89
CA LYS A 41 5.11 10.10 2.44
C LYS A 41 5.78 10.64 3.71
N MET A 42 5.75 9.88 4.80
CA MET A 42 6.37 10.28 6.07
C MET A 42 7.82 9.83 6.19
N ALA A 43 8.15 8.72 5.55
CA ALA A 43 9.47 8.11 5.64
C ALA A 43 9.76 7.36 4.34
N LEU A 44 11.01 6.93 4.18
CA LEU A 44 11.36 6.04 3.07
C LEU A 44 10.68 4.69 3.26
N PRO A 45 10.34 3.99 2.16
CA PRO A 45 9.80 2.64 2.26
C PRO A 45 10.76 1.70 2.97
N HIS A 46 10.21 0.74 3.69
CA HIS A 46 10.96 -0.35 4.28
C HIS A 46 10.59 -1.63 3.53
N VAL A 47 11.58 -2.26 2.90
CA VAL A 47 11.36 -3.43 2.04
C VAL A 47 12.36 -4.52 2.39
N VAL A 48 11.83 -5.73 2.64
CA VAL A 48 12.61 -6.88 3.08
C VAL A 48 12.37 -8.05 2.13
N LYS A 49 13.43 -8.78 1.84
CA LYS A 49 13.38 -10.04 1.12
C LYS A 49 13.41 -11.18 2.15
N TRP A 50 12.48 -12.13 2.04
CA TRP A 50 12.37 -13.21 3.01
C TRP A 50 12.12 -14.55 2.32
N LEU A 51 12.88 -15.57 2.74
CA LEU A 51 12.71 -16.94 2.25
C LEU A 51 12.08 -17.79 3.36
N ASP A 52 10.82 -18.18 3.17
CA ASP A 52 10.12 -19.06 4.10
C ASP A 52 10.68 -20.48 4.06
N THR A 53 10.46 -21.21 5.15
CA THR A 53 10.79 -22.63 5.25
C THR A 53 10.09 -23.41 4.15
N GLY A 54 10.86 -24.12 3.32
CA GLY A 54 10.33 -24.91 2.21
C GLY A 54 10.10 -24.13 0.93
N ALA A 55 10.20 -22.81 0.95
CA ALA A 55 10.12 -22.00 -0.26
C ALA A 55 11.46 -22.02 -1.01
N ARG A 56 11.40 -21.94 -2.35
CA ARG A 56 12.58 -21.90 -3.23
C ARG A 56 12.93 -20.49 -3.64
N VAL A 57 11.95 -19.58 -3.63
CA VAL A 57 12.11 -18.22 -4.11
C VAL A 57 11.68 -17.28 -3.00
N PRO A 58 12.51 -16.28 -2.64
CA PRO A 58 12.15 -15.32 -1.62
C PRO A 58 10.96 -14.48 -2.01
N GLY A 59 10.06 -14.24 -1.06
CA GLY A 59 9.03 -13.22 -1.18
C GLY A 59 9.56 -11.85 -0.76
N ILE A 60 8.86 -10.82 -1.18
CA ILE A 60 9.17 -9.43 -0.84
C ILE A 60 8.05 -8.90 0.03
N SER A 61 8.39 -8.32 1.17
CA SER A 61 7.45 -7.61 2.03
C SER A 61 7.92 -6.18 2.19
N GLY A 62 7.01 -5.24 2.04
CA GLY A 62 7.34 -3.84 2.18
C GLY A 62 6.18 -3.01 2.66
N PHE A 63 6.51 -1.88 3.25
CA PHE A 63 5.51 -0.89 3.63
C PHE A 63 6.11 0.50 3.60
N VAL A 64 5.23 1.48 3.49
CA VAL A 64 5.59 2.89 3.63
C VAL A 64 4.55 3.55 4.53
N MET A 65 5.04 4.30 5.50
CA MET A 65 4.18 5.15 6.33
C MET A 65 3.89 6.45 5.58
N ILE A 66 2.64 6.80 5.55
CA ILE A 66 2.17 8.07 5.00
C ILE A 66 1.52 8.86 6.12
N ALA A 67 1.47 10.18 5.98
CA ALA A 67 0.83 11.04 6.98
C ALA A 67 -0.61 10.60 7.23
N GLU A 68 -1.24 10.03 6.20
CA GLU A 68 -2.63 9.59 6.19
C GLU A 68 -2.81 8.13 6.64
N SER A 69 -1.79 7.32 6.77
CA SER A 69 -1.69 5.99 7.41
C SER A 69 -0.59 5.11 6.83
N HIS A 70 -0.86 4.21 5.86
CA HIS A 70 0.19 3.33 5.33
C HIS A 70 -0.23 2.61 4.05
N ILE A 71 0.78 2.13 3.32
CA ILE A 71 0.64 1.23 2.18
C ILE A 71 1.55 0.04 2.43
N SER A 72 1.06 -1.18 2.23
CA SER A 72 1.84 -2.40 2.39
C SER A 72 1.71 -3.32 1.18
N ILE A 73 2.76 -4.09 0.90
CA ILE A 73 2.83 -5.05 -0.21
C ILE A 73 3.52 -6.31 0.30
N HIS A 74 2.92 -7.48 -0.01
CA HIS A 74 3.51 -8.77 0.27
C HIS A 74 3.42 -9.65 -0.97
N THR A 75 4.56 -10.04 -1.56
CA THR A 75 4.57 -10.90 -2.74
C THR A 75 4.81 -12.36 -2.37
N PHE A 76 4.16 -13.25 -3.12
CA PHE A 76 4.32 -14.69 -3.03
C PHE A 76 4.66 -15.22 -4.42
N PRO A 77 5.94 -15.16 -4.83
CA PRO A 77 6.33 -15.45 -6.21
C PRO A 77 5.98 -16.87 -6.66
N GLU A 78 6.10 -17.87 -5.79
CA GLU A 78 5.80 -19.26 -6.16
C GLU A 78 4.30 -19.50 -6.39
N LYS A 79 3.46 -18.59 -5.91
CA LYS A 79 2.01 -18.63 -6.12
C LYS A 79 1.55 -17.61 -7.17
N ASP A 80 2.46 -16.85 -7.76
CA ASP A 80 2.16 -15.75 -8.66
C ASP A 80 1.13 -14.78 -8.06
N TYR A 81 1.29 -14.48 -6.77
CA TYR A 81 0.30 -13.80 -5.95
C TYR A 81 0.89 -12.61 -5.20
N VAL A 82 0.06 -11.58 -4.98
CA VAL A 82 0.44 -10.41 -4.17
C VAL A 82 -0.74 -9.93 -3.36
N PHE A 83 -0.47 -9.55 -2.10
CA PHE A 83 -1.42 -8.87 -1.22
C PHE A 83 -1.00 -7.42 -1.08
N ILE A 84 -1.94 -6.50 -1.25
CA ILE A 84 -1.68 -5.06 -1.18
C ILE A 84 -2.75 -4.39 -0.33
N ASP A 85 -2.31 -3.50 0.56
CA ASP A 85 -3.18 -2.69 1.41
C ASP A 85 -2.86 -1.22 1.20
N VAL A 86 -3.89 -0.39 1.04
CA VAL A 86 -3.78 1.06 1.03
C VAL A 86 -4.79 1.61 2.02
N PHE A 87 -4.30 2.02 3.19
CA PHE A 87 -5.13 2.64 4.21
C PHE A 87 -4.82 4.13 4.28
N SER A 88 -5.83 4.96 4.06
CA SER A 88 -5.68 6.42 4.10
C SER A 88 -6.93 7.06 4.69
N CYS A 89 -6.70 8.00 5.54
CA CYS A 89 -7.74 8.86 6.10
C CYS A 89 -8.10 10.01 5.16
N LYS A 90 -7.25 10.26 4.17
CA LYS A 90 -7.53 11.19 3.08
C LYS A 90 -8.14 10.42 1.92
N GLY A 91 -9.22 10.95 1.35
CA GLY A 91 -9.84 10.35 0.18
C GLY A 91 -8.84 10.21 -0.97
N PHE A 92 -8.92 9.12 -1.70
CA PHE A 92 -8.09 8.87 -2.87
C PHE A 92 -8.90 8.14 -3.94
N ASP A 93 -8.41 8.22 -5.17
CA ASP A 93 -9.03 7.53 -6.31
C ASP A 93 -8.71 6.03 -6.23
N VAL A 94 -9.66 5.26 -5.70
CA VAL A 94 -9.53 3.81 -5.52
C VAL A 94 -9.32 3.10 -6.85
N ASP A 95 -10.09 3.46 -7.87
CA ASP A 95 -9.99 2.80 -9.19
C ASP A 95 -8.61 3.02 -9.81
N ASN A 96 -8.08 4.22 -9.69
CA ASN A 96 -6.74 4.54 -10.16
C ASN A 96 -5.67 3.76 -9.38
N ALA A 97 -5.82 3.67 -8.07
CA ALA A 97 -4.90 2.89 -7.23
C ALA A 97 -4.88 1.42 -7.63
N VAL A 98 -6.06 0.82 -7.82
CA VAL A 98 -6.18 -0.57 -8.27
C VAL A 98 -5.51 -0.77 -9.62
N LYS A 99 -5.80 0.12 -10.58
CA LYS A 99 -5.22 0.04 -11.92
C LYS A 99 -3.70 0.10 -11.89
N LEU A 100 -3.14 1.05 -11.15
CA LEU A 100 -1.68 1.21 -11.04
C LEU A 100 -1.03 -0.04 -10.43
N LEU A 101 -1.61 -0.55 -9.35
CA LEU A 101 -1.03 -1.66 -8.60
C LEU A 101 -1.18 -3.00 -9.35
N VAL A 102 -2.34 -3.26 -9.93
CA VAL A 102 -2.59 -4.47 -10.73
C VAL A 102 -1.66 -4.50 -11.93
N ASN A 103 -1.51 -3.37 -12.62
CA ASN A 103 -0.60 -3.27 -13.77
C ASN A 103 0.86 -3.42 -13.37
N ALA A 104 1.24 -2.88 -12.22
CA ALA A 104 2.63 -2.94 -11.75
C ALA A 104 3.13 -4.38 -11.60
N PHE A 105 2.26 -5.29 -11.18
CA PHE A 105 2.60 -6.71 -11.01
C PHE A 105 2.15 -7.59 -12.16
N GLY A 106 1.55 -7.01 -13.19
CA GLY A 106 1.06 -7.77 -14.34
C GLY A 106 0.01 -8.81 -13.97
N ALA A 107 -0.82 -8.51 -12.98
CA ALA A 107 -1.85 -9.44 -12.52
C ALA A 107 -2.97 -9.59 -13.55
N LYS A 108 -3.39 -10.82 -13.80
CA LYS A 108 -4.50 -11.11 -14.71
C LYS A 108 -5.83 -11.19 -13.98
N LYS A 109 -5.82 -11.43 -12.68
CA LYS A 109 -7.01 -11.52 -11.85
C LYS A 109 -6.77 -10.79 -10.54
N HIS A 110 -7.82 -10.19 -10.02
CA HIS A 110 -7.74 -9.57 -8.69
C HIS A 110 -9.12 -9.47 -8.06
N THR A 111 -9.14 -9.42 -6.75
CA THR A 111 -10.30 -9.01 -5.97
C THR A 111 -9.92 -7.78 -5.16
N LYS A 112 -10.86 -6.87 -4.98
CA LYS A 112 -10.64 -5.67 -4.18
C LYS A 112 -11.78 -5.49 -3.20
N ASN A 113 -11.45 -4.91 -2.05
CA ASN A 113 -12.43 -4.50 -1.07
C ASN A 113 -12.08 -3.09 -0.61
N VAL A 114 -13.10 -2.29 -0.33
CA VAL A 114 -12.94 -0.97 0.25
C VAL A 114 -13.70 -0.95 1.56
N ILE A 115 -12.97 -0.79 2.65
CA ILE A 115 -13.53 -0.80 4.00
C ILE A 115 -13.50 0.63 4.54
N LYS A 116 -14.66 1.11 5.00
CA LYS A 116 -14.73 2.38 5.69
C LYS A 116 -14.26 2.19 7.13
N ARG A 117 -13.25 2.95 7.51
CA ARG A 117 -12.61 2.84 8.83
C ARG A 117 -12.96 4.03 9.70
N GLY A 118 -13.15 3.77 10.99
CA GLY A 118 -13.33 4.83 11.96
C GLY A 118 -14.66 5.55 11.84
N LEU A 119 -15.76 4.82 11.71
CA LEU A 119 -17.09 5.43 11.65
C LEU A 119 -17.43 6.19 12.94
N ASP A 120 -16.86 5.74 14.05
CA ASP A 120 -17.05 6.32 15.38
C ASP A 120 -15.84 7.14 15.86
N PHE A 121 -14.91 7.45 14.94
CA PHE A 121 -13.71 8.19 15.28
C PHE A 121 -14.07 9.60 15.80
N PRO A 122 -13.57 10.01 16.97
CA PRO A 122 -13.85 11.34 17.54
C PRO A 122 -13.30 12.46 16.64
N ARG A 123 -14.15 13.46 16.34
CA ARG A 123 -13.79 14.56 15.43
C ARG A 123 -13.82 15.92 16.12
N SER A 124 -13.73 15.91 17.43
CA SER A 124 -13.80 17.15 18.24
C SER A 124 -12.59 18.06 18.00
N HIS A 125 -11.44 17.49 17.60
CA HIS A 125 -10.21 18.25 17.38
C HIS A 125 -9.52 17.79 16.09
N PRO A 126 -10.08 18.12 14.92
CA PRO A 126 -9.52 17.67 13.64
C PRO A 126 -8.10 18.13 13.39
N GLU A 127 -7.68 19.24 13.97
CA GLU A 127 -6.31 19.77 13.86
C GLU A 127 -5.24 18.88 14.51
N HIS A 128 -5.64 17.94 15.35
CA HIS A 128 -4.71 17.02 16.01
C HIS A 128 -4.56 15.69 15.26
N ILE A 129 -5.30 15.51 14.18
CA ILE A 129 -5.31 14.24 13.42
C ILE A 129 -4.05 14.08 12.57
N TYR A 130 -3.44 15.20 12.13
CA TYR A 130 -2.25 15.18 11.29
C TYR A 130 -1.19 16.14 11.74
N PRO A 131 0.08 15.74 11.69
CA PRO A 131 1.14 16.73 11.70
C PRO A 131 1.06 17.55 10.40
N PRO A 132 1.44 18.81 10.44
CA PRO A 132 1.58 19.61 9.23
C PRO A 132 2.52 18.94 8.24
N THR A 133 2.20 19.04 6.97
CA THR A 133 2.94 18.38 5.88
C THR A 133 4.43 18.72 5.90
N GLU A 134 4.77 19.93 6.29
CA GLU A 134 6.15 20.41 6.37
C GLU A 134 6.98 19.69 7.44
N GLN A 135 6.34 19.24 8.52
CA GLN A 135 7.04 18.52 9.58
C GLN A 135 7.31 17.07 9.21
N ALA A 136 6.48 16.50 8.35
CA ALA A 136 6.65 15.13 7.88
C ALA A 136 7.83 14.99 6.91
N LEU A 137 8.22 16.06 6.23
CA LEU A 137 9.29 16.04 5.24
C LEU A 137 10.68 16.25 5.85
N THR A 138 10.78 16.69 7.09
CA THR A 138 12.06 17.00 7.76
C THR A 138 12.53 15.89 8.71
N GLN A 139 11.75 14.82 8.85
CA GLN A 139 12.09 13.62 9.61
C GLN A 139 12.47 12.50 8.63
#